data_b4bc3411832cfa7d336e33bf0901e405
#
_entry.id   b4bc3411832cfa7d336e33bf0901e405
#
_cell.length_a   1.000
_cell.length_b   1.000
_cell.length_c   1.000
_cell.angle_alpha   90.00
_cell.angle_beta   90.00
_cell.angle_gamma   90.00
#
_symmetry.space_group_name_H-M   'P 1'
#
loop_
_entity.id
_entity.type
_entity.pdbx_description
1 polymer ?
#
loop_
_entity_poly.entity_id
_entity_poly.type
_entity_poly.pdbx_seq_one_letter_code
_entity_poly.pdbx_strand_id
1 'polypeptide(L)'
;VHIGANKVYTPGDKCDVLVAMNAAALKTQYKFAKSTACIIIDTDAFQKSDLEKAAFKTDNPIEEMGIKQDVIAAPISQMVKDCLADTGMDNKSMLKCRNMFAVGLVCWLFSRDLTIAEEFIREKFAKKPEIAEANIKVIRAGYDYGHNTHASASHTYKIESKVKTPGRYMDITGNKATAYGFIAAAEKAGLKLYLGSYPITPATDVLHELSKHKSLGVMTVQCEDEISGCATSIGAAFAGALAVTSTSGPGVCLKSEAMNLAVITELPLVVLDVQRGGPSTGLPTKSEQTDLLQALFGRNGESPMPVIAASSPTSC
;
A
#
# COMPACT_ATOMS: atom_id res chain seq x y z
N VAL A 1 -7.91 -3.06 0.89
CA VAL A 1 -8.33 -1.67 1.19
C VAL A 1 -9.38 -1.71 2.29
N HIS A 2 -9.30 -0.81 3.27
CA HIS A 2 -10.29 -0.65 4.31
C HIS A 2 -10.95 0.72 4.16
N ILE A 3 -12.25 0.73 3.94
CA ILE A 3 -13.05 1.95 3.78
C ILE A 3 -14.14 1.93 4.84
N GLY A 4 -14.34 3.02 5.56
CA GLY A 4 -15.34 3.14 6.62
C GLY A 4 -15.95 4.52 6.71
N ALA A 5 -17.13 4.62 7.33
CA ALA A 5 -17.79 5.90 7.62
C ALA A 5 -17.03 6.73 8.68
N ASN A 6 -16.27 6.06 9.53
CA ASN A 6 -15.41 6.67 10.54
C ASN A 6 -13.94 6.63 10.09
N LYS A 7 -13.06 7.30 10.83
CA LYS A 7 -11.62 7.29 10.60
C LYS A 7 -11.08 5.86 10.71
N VAL A 8 -10.33 5.44 9.69
CA VAL A 8 -9.76 4.09 9.59
C VAL A 8 -8.26 4.18 9.75
N TYR A 9 -7.67 3.35 10.61
CA TYR A 9 -6.24 3.34 10.94
C TYR A 9 -5.53 2.05 10.54
N THR A 10 -6.27 0.98 10.24
CA THR A 10 -5.71 -0.34 9.92
C THR A 10 -6.38 -0.95 8.69
N PRO A 11 -5.73 -1.87 7.98
CA PRO A 11 -6.37 -2.59 6.88
C PRO A 11 -7.52 -3.51 7.34
N GLY A 12 -7.62 -3.82 8.66
CA GLY A 12 -8.58 -4.77 9.21
C GLY A 12 -8.13 -6.23 9.05
N ASP A 13 -8.80 -7.14 9.79
CA ASP A 13 -8.44 -8.56 9.83
C ASP A 13 -9.19 -9.38 8.77
N LYS A 14 -10.47 -9.06 8.55
CA LYS A 14 -11.33 -9.76 7.59
C LYS A 14 -12.05 -8.78 6.68
N CYS A 15 -12.24 -9.19 5.42
CA CYS A 15 -12.90 -8.38 4.41
C CYS A 15 -14.38 -8.72 4.23
N ASP A 16 -15.15 -7.71 3.86
CA ASP A 16 -16.56 -7.83 3.45
C ASP A 16 -16.68 -8.23 1.98
N VAL A 17 -15.65 -7.96 1.18
CA VAL A 17 -15.58 -8.36 -0.23
C VAL A 17 -14.21 -8.92 -0.53
N LEU A 18 -14.17 -10.12 -1.10
CA LEU A 18 -12.95 -10.76 -1.61
C LEU A 18 -13.02 -10.82 -3.13
N VAL A 19 -12.05 -10.22 -3.81
CA VAL A 19 -11.89 -10.34 -5.26
C VAL A 19 -10.75 -11.31 -5.55
N ALA A 20 -11.07 -12.48 -6.10
CA ALA A 20 -10.10 -13.49 -6.45
C ALA A 20 -10.00 -13.66 -7.97
N MET A 21 -8.98 -13.06 -8.56
CA MET A 21 -8.75 -13.05 -10.01
C MET A 21 -8.14 -14.38 -10.54
N ASN A 22 -7.94 -15.37 -9.68
CA ASN A 22 -7.51 -16.73 -10.02
C ASN A 22 -7.74 -17.71 -8.87
N ALA A 23 -7.65 -19.00 -9.15
CA ALA A 23 -7.90 -20.07 -8.20
C ALA A 23 -6.94 -20.07 -6.98
N ALA A 24 -5.66 -19.77 -7.20
CA ALA A 24 -4.67 -19.70 -6.12
C ALA A 24 -4.96 -18.54 -5.15
N ALA A 25 -5.40 -17.38 -5.68
CA ALA A 25 -5.81 -16.24 -4.86
C ALA A 25 -7.04 -16.59 -4.00
N LEU A 26 -8.04 -17.26 -4.56
CA LEU A 26 -9.20 -17.72 -3.79
C LEU A 26 -8.74 -18.61 -2.64
N LYS A 27 -7.96 -19.66 -2.93
CA LYS A 27 -7.51 -20.64 -1.94
C LYS A 27 -6.72 -20.02 -0.79
N THR A 28 -5.82 -19.10 -1.10
CA THR A 28 -4.92 -18.48 -0.10
C THR A 28 -5.57 -17.36 0.70
N GLN A 29 -6.51 -16.60 0.09
CA GLN A 29 -7.09 -15.41 0.70
C GLN A 29 -8.47 -15.63 1.34
N TYR A 30 -9.15 -16.72 1.02
CA TYR A 30 -10.49 -17.02 1.55
C TYR A 30 -10.58 -16.98 3.08
N LYS A 31 -9.52 -17.37 3.77
CA LYS A 31 -9.44 -17.33 5.24
C LYS A 31 -9.65 -15.93 5.84
N PHE A 32 -9.44 -14.89 5.04
CA PHE A 32 -9.65 -13.50 5.44
C PHE A 32 -11.04 -12.96 5.07
N ALA A 33 -11.90 -13.75 4.44
CA ALA A 33 -13.28 -13.37 4.18
C ALA A 33 -14.14 -13.56 5.44
N LYS A 34 -15.06 -12.61 5.71
CA LYS A 34 -16.10 -12.78 6.72
C LYS A 34 -17.10 -13.86 6.29
N SER A 35 -17.84 -14.42 7.23
CA SER A 35 -18.94 -15.35 6.91
C SER A 35 -20.06 -14.75 6.07
N THR A 36 -20.18 -13.41 6.09
CA THR A 36 -21.15 -12.61 5.33
C THR A 36 -20.51 -11.91 4.12
N ALA A 37 -19.27 -12.26 3.75
CA ALA A 37 -18.57 -11.61 2.66
C ALA A 37 -19.20 -11.94 1.30
N CYS A 38 -19.07 -11.02 0.35
CA CYS A 38 -19.27 -11.29 -1.06
C CYS A 38 -17.94 -11.69 -1.72
N ILE A 39 -17.93 -12.75 -2.51
CA ILE A 39 -16.74 -13.25 -3.21
C ILE A 39 -16.92 -13.02 -4.71
N ILE A 40 -15.99 -12.31 -5.32
CA ILE A 40 -15.97 -12.07 -6.77
C ILE A 40 -14.86 -12.93 -7.37
N ILE A 41 -15.18 -13.71 -8.40
CA ILE A 41 -14.19 -14.55 -9.11
C ILE A 41 -14.23 -14.31 -10.61
N ASP A 42 -13.04 -14.37 -11.25
CA ASP A 42 -12.91 -14.43 -12.71
C ASP A 42 -12.98 -15.89 -13.16
N THR A 43 -14.14 -16.34 -13.65
CA THR A 43 -14.34 -17.75 -14.04
C THR A 43 -13.39 -18.22 -15.13
N ASP A 44 -12.88 -17.33 -15.99
CA ASP A 44 -11.93 -17.67 -17.04
C ASP A 44 -10.55 -18.06 -16.51
N ALA A 45 -10.25 -17.69 -15.26
CA ALA A 45 -9.00 -18.03 -14.56
C ALA A 45 -9.19 -19.19 -13.54
N PHE A 46 -10.23 -20.01 -13.73
CA PHE A 46 -10.54 -21.21 -12.96
C PHE A 46 -10.67 -22.46 -13.84
N GLN A 47 -9.94 -22.48 -14.95
CA GLN A 47 -9.87 -23.64 -15.81
C GLN A 47 -9.15 -24.79 -15.11
N LYS A 48 -9.35 -26.04 -15.57
CA LYS A 48 -8.77 -27.23 -14.97
C LYS A 48 -7.27 -27.10 -14.67
N SER A 49 -6.50 -26.56 -15.60
CA SER A 49 -5.06 -26.32 -15.40
C SER A 49 -4.75 -25.33 -14.28
N ASP A 50 -5.62 -24.34 -14.04
CA ASP A 50 -5.43 -23.34 -12.97
C ASP A 50 -5.80 -23.93 -11.61
N LEU A 51 -6.84 -24.78 -11.58
CA LEU A 51 -7.26 -25.52 -10.38
C LEU A 51 -6.18 -26.51 -9.96
N GLU A 52 -5.61 -27.28 -10.91
CA GLU A 52 -4.51 -28.20 -10.65
C GLU A 52 -3.27 -27.50 -10.08
N LYS A 53 -2.85 -26.36 -10.68
CA LYS A 53 -1.75 -25.53 -10.17
C LYS A 53 -2.01 -25.00 -8.77
N ALA A 54 -3.25 -24.69 -8.44
CA ALA A 54 -3.67 -24.26 -7.11
C ALA A 54 -3.90 -25.44 -6.15
N ALA A 55 -3.61 -26.67 -6.59
CA ALA A 55 -3.78 -27.91 -5.83
C ALA A 55 -5.24 -28.13 -5.35
N PHE A 56 -6.23 -27.80 -6.18
CA PHE A 56 -7.60 -28.25 -6.01
C PHE A 56 -7.73 -29.69 -6.51
N LYS A 57 -8.61 -30.46 -5.85
CA LYS A 57 -8.86 -31.88 -6.16
C LYS A 57 -10.07 -32.06 -7.07
N THR A 58 -10.96 -31.07 -7.11
CA THR A 58 -12.19 -31.10 -7.90
C THR A 58 -12.25 -29.94 -8.86
N ASP A 59 -13.14 -30.00 -9.84
CA ASP A 59 -13.41 -28.93 -10.79
C ASP A 59 -14.32 -27.85 -10.19
N ASN A 60 -14.84 -28.05 -8.96
CA ASN A 60 -15.65 -27.07 -8.24
C ASN A 60 -14.95 -26.58 -6.96
N PRO A 61 -14.12 -25.54 -7.05
CA PRO A 61 -13.39 -25.01 -5.90
C PRO A 61 -14.29 -24.41 -4.82
N ILE A 62 -15.47 -23.92 -5.17
CA ILE A 62 -16.44 -23.35 -4.24
C ILE A 62 -16.96 -24.44 -3.30
N GLU A 63 -17.34 -25.59 -3.86
CA GLU A 63 -17.83 -26.74 -3.10
C GLU A 63 -16.70 -27.39 -2.30
N GLU A 64 -15.51 -27.60 -2.92
CA GLU A 64 -14.36 -28.19 -2.24
C GLU A 64 -13.94 -27.39 -1.00
N MET A 65 -14.01 -26.07 -1.06
CA MET A 65 -13.68 -25.18 0.06
C MET A 65 -14.85 -24.98 1.05
N GLY A 66 -16.03 -25.51 0.77
CA GLY A 66 -17.22 -25.31 1.58
C GLY A 66 -17.67 -23.87 1.67
N ILE A 67 -17.49 -23.10 0.61
CA ILE A 67 -17.85 -21.67 0.54
C ILE A 67 -19.37 -21.54 0.54
N LYS A 68 -19.91 -20.83 1.54
CA LYS A 68 -21.35 -20.58 1.71
C LYS A 68 -21.75 -19.13 1.46
N GLN A 69 -20.78 -18.28 1.22
CA GLN A 69 -20.95 -16.86 0.95
C GLN A 69 -21.51 -16.64 -0.46
N ASP A 70 -22.09 -15.46 -0.68
CA ASP A 70 -22.52 -15.05 -2.02
C ASP A 70 -21.31 -14.96 -2.96
N VAL A 71 -21.38 -15.65 -4.10
CA VAL A 71 -20.33 -15.67 -5.11
C VAL A 71 -20.81 -15.01 -6.39
N ILE A 72 -20.13 -13.93 -6.79
CA ILE A 72 -20.29 -13.31 -8.11
C ILE A 72 -19.26 -13.95 -9.03
N ALA A 73 -19.71 -14.88 -9.85
CA ALA A 73 -18.89 -15.57 -10.84
C ALA A 73 -19.02 -14.87 -12.19
N ALA A 74 -18.00 -14.14 -12.60
CA ALA A 74 -18.01 -13.37 -13.84
C ALA A 74 -16.90 -13.85 -14.79
N PRO A 75 -17.16 -14.05 -16.09
CA PRO A 75 -16.14 -14.37 -17.09
C PRO A 75 -15.35 -13.10 -17.48
N ILE A 76 -14.60 -12.54 -16.51
CA ILE A 76 -13.99 -11.22 -16.59
C ILE A 76 -13.06 -11.12 -17.79
N SER A 77 -12.21 -12.12 -18.01
CA SER A 77 -11.24 -12.10 -19.08
C SER A 77 -11.90 -12.12 -20.47
N GLN A 78 -12.99 -12.86 -20.64
CA GLN A 78 -13.78 -12.89 -21.88
C GLN A 78 -14.52 -11.56 -22.07
N MET A 79 -15.21 -11.07 -21.05
CA MET A 79 -15.93 -9.80 -21.10
C MET A 79 -15.03 -8.61 -21.50
N VAL A 80 -13.78 -8.62 -21.02
CA VAL A 80 -12.79 -7.59 -21.38
C VAL A 80 -12.41 -7.69 -22.87
N LYS A 81 -12.21 -8.90 -23.41
CA LYS A 81 -11.93 -9.09 -24.84
C LYS A 81 -13.09 -8.62 -25.71
N ASP A 82 -14.31 -9.01 -25.34
CA ASP A 82 -15.52 -8.61 -26.06
C ASP A 82 -15.72 -7.11 -26.01
N CYS A 83 -15.51 -6.50 -24.86
CA CYS A 83 -15.60 -5.04 -24.66
C CYS A 83 -14.59 -4.28 -25.51
N LEU A 84 -13.40 -4.80 -25.74
CA LEU A 84 -12.31 -4.13 -26.47
C LEU A 84 -12.09 -4.64 -27.89
N ALA A 85 -12.94 -5.51 -28.42
CA ALA A 85 -12.76 -6.16 -29.73
C ALA A 85 -12.65 -5.16 -30.90
N ASP A 86 -13.31 -4.01 -30.77
CA ASP A 86 -13.33 -2.93 -31.76
C ASP A 86 -12.15 -1.93 -31.66
N THR A 87 -11.26 -2.09 -30.68
CA THR A 87 -10.19 -1.13 -30.40
C THR A 87 -8.89 -1.39 -31.17
N GLY A 88 -8.78 -2.53 -31.87
CA GLY A 88 -7.56 -2.95 -32.55
C GLY A 88 -6.41 -3.36 -31.60
N MET A 89 -6.65 -3.45 -30.30
CA MET A 89 -5.66 -3.90 -29.32
C MET A 89 -5.40 -5.41 -29.44
N ASP A 90 -4.15 -5.82 -29.21
CA ASP A 90 -3.82 -7.25 -29.10
C ASP A 90 -4.35 -7.86 -27.80
N ASN A 91 -4.59 -9.17 -27.78
CA ASN A 91 -5.16 -9.89 -26.65
C ASN A 91 -4.39 -9.69 -25.33
N LYS A 92 -3.05 -9.60 -25.38
CA LYS A 92 -2.22 -9.40 -24.21
C LYS A 92 -2.42 -8.00 -23.60
N SER A 93 -2.59 -7.00 -24.45
CA SER A 93 -2.86 -5.62 -24.03
C SER A 93 -4.29 -5.47 -23.49
N MET A 94 -5.29 -6.12 -24.11
CA MET A 94 -6.65 -6.16 -23.58
C MET A 94 -6.69 -6.75 -22.17
N LEU A 95 -6.04 -7.90 -21.96
CA LEU A 95 -6.03 -8.57 -20.65
C LEU A 95 -5.32 -7.79 -19.53
N LYS A 96 -4.48 -6.79 -19.85
CA LYS A 96 -3.93 -5.87 -18.85
C LYS A 96 -5.02 -4.96 -18.24
N CYS A 97 -6.13 -4.75 -18.95
CA CYS A 97 -7.25 -3.93 -18.47
C CYS A 97 -8.22 -4.71 -17.55
N ARG A 98 -8.09 -6.04 -17.41
CA ARG A 98 -9.07 -6.89 -16.68
C ARG A 98 -9.32 -6.46 -15.24
N ASN A 99 -8.32 -5.90 -14.56
CA ASN A 99 -8.49 -5.40 -13.21
C ASN A 99 -9.49 -4.23 -13.13
N MET A 100 -9.65 -3.47 -14.21
CA MET A 100 -10.63 -2.39 -14.27
C MET A 100 -12.07 -2.91 -14.32
N PHE A 101 -12.30 -4.08 -14.94
CA PHE A 101 -13.61 -4.73 -14.86
C PHE A 101 -13.97 -5.07 -13.41
N ALA A 102 -13.04 -5.70 -12.69
CA ALA A 102 -13.25 -6.00 -11.27
C ALA A 102 -13.46 -4.75 -10.42
N VAL A 103 -12.75 -3.64 -10.71
CA VAL A 103 -12.97 -2.35 -10.04
C VAL A 103 -14.36 -1.82 -10.34
N GLY A 104 -14.82 -1.87 -11.59
CA GLY A 104 -16.18 -1.47 -11.97
C GLY A 104 -17.25 -2.24 -11.21
N LEU A 105 -17.10 -3.54 -11.14
CA LEU A 105 -18.00 -4.42 -10.39
C LEU A 105 -18.02 -4.10 -8.88
N VAL A 106 -16.85 -3.82 -8.31
CA VAL A 106 -16.73 -3.36 -6.91
C VAL A 106 -17.38 -1.99 -6.72
N CYS A 107 -17.21 -1.06 -7.66
CA CYS A 107 -17.87 0.26 -7.61
C CYS A 107 -19.38 0.12 -7.62
N TRP A 108 -19.94 -0.74 -8.46
CA TRP A 108 -21.37 -1.07 -8.45
C TRP A 108 -21.79 -1.64 -7.09
N LEU A 109 -21.07 -2.65 -6.57
CA LEU A 109 -21.38 -3.30 -5.30
C LEU A 109 -21.40 -2.32 -4.12
N PHE A 110 -20.55 -1.29 -4.15
CA PHE A 110 -20.47 -0.25 -3.12
C PHE A 110 -21.22 1.04 -3.48
N SER A 111 -22.07 1.03 -4.49
CA SER A 111 -22.86 2.19 -4.95
C SER A 111 -21.98 3.43 -5.18
N ARG A 112 -20.79 3.23 -5.80
CA ARG A 112 -19.84 4.30 -6.10
C ARG A 112 -19.98 4.78 -7.51
N ASP A 113 -20.04 6.09 -7.67
CA ASP A 113 -19.96 6.75 -8.97
C ASP A 113 -18.57 6.51 -9.60
N LEU A 114 -18.53 6.35 -10.92
CA LEU A 114 -17.30 6.08 -11.67
C LEU A 114 -16.54 7.36 -12.04
N THR A 115 -17.12 8.54 -11.90
CA THR A 115 -16.53 9.81 -12.38
C THR A 115 -15.12 10.02 -11.88
N ILE A 116 -14.88 9.87 -10.56
CA ILE A 116 -13.56 10.04 -9.95
C ILE A 116 -12.56 8.99 -10.47
N ALA A 117 -13.01 7.75 -10.66
CA ALA A 117 -12.15 6.69 -11.19
C ALA A 117 -11.77 6.95 -12.65
N GLU A 118 -12.69 7.44 -13.46
CA GLU A 118 -12.45 7.81 -14.86
C GLU A 118 -11.51 8.99 -14.98
N GLU A 119 -11.69 10.04 -14.18
CA GLU A 119 -10.79 11.20 -14.13
C GLU A 119 -9.37 10.77 -13.76
N PHE A 120 -9.22 9.95 -12.73
CA PHE A 120 -7.94 9.40 -12.32
C PHE A 120 -7.27 8.55 -13.44
N ILE A 121 -8.04 7.74 -14.16
CA ILE A 121 -7.53 6.94 -15.28
C ILE A 121 -7.03 7.86 -16.39
N ARG A 122 -7.78 8.91 -16.76
CA ARG A 122 -7.37 9.89 -17.78
C ARG A 122 -6.10 10.63 -17.37
N GLU A 123 -6.01 11.06 -16.13
CA GLU A 123 -4.81 11.72 -15.60
C GLU A 123 -3.59 10.78 -15.61
N LYS A 124 -3.75 9.57 -15.09
CA LYS A 124 -2.69 8.57 -15.00
C LYS A 124 -2.13 8.17 -16.36
N PHE A 125 -2.98 8.05 -17.35
CA PHE A 125 -2.63 7.66 -18.72
C PHE A 125 -2.64 8.83 -19.70
N ALA A 126 -2.47 10.07 -19.24
CA ALA A 126 -2.51 11.26 -20.09
C ALA A 126 -1.58 11.21 -21.31
N LYS A 127 -0.44 10.48 -21.21
CA LYS A 127 0.50 10.26 -22.33
C LYS A 127 0.08 9.15 -23.30
N LYS A 128 -0.98 8.39 -23.00
CA LYS A 128 -1.48 7.26 -23.77
C LYS A 128 -3.01 7.21 -23.69
N PRO A 129 -3.69 8.17 -24.33
CA PRO A 129 -5.14 8.33 -24.22
C PRO A 129 -5.92 7.09 -24.69
N GLU A 130 -5.41 6.35 -25.66
CA GLU A 130 -6.00 5.09 -26.12
C GLU A 130 -6.07 4.03 -25.00
N ILE A 131 -5.05 3.98 -24.13
CA ILE A 131 -5.03 3.08 -22.96
C ILE A 131 -6.00 3.60 -21.89
N ALA A 132 -6.09 4.92 -21.71
CA ALA A 132 -7.05 5.50 -20.78
C ALA A 132 -8.49 5.13 -21.17
N GLU A 133 -8.87 5.36 -22.42
CA GLU A 133 -10.24 5.08 -22.90
C GLU A 133 -10.55 3.57 -22.89
N ALA A 134 -9.59 2.69 -23.19
CA ALA A 134 -9.76 1.24 -23.05
C ALA A 134 -10.06 0.86 -21.59
N ASN A 135 -9.31 1.39 -20.62
CA ASN A 135 -9.56 1.13 -19.20
C ASN A 135 -10.91 1.69 -18.72
N ILE A 136 -11.32 2.87 -19.22
CA ILE A 136 -12.62 3.47 -18.93
C ILE A 136 -13.76 2.63 -19.50
N LYS A 137 -13.61 2.15 -20.75
CA LYS A 137 -14.60 1.25 -21.37
C LYS A 137 -14.78 -0.02 -20.53
N VAL A 138 -13.69 -0.59 -20.06
CA VAL A 138 -13.69 -1.82 -19.23
C VAL A 138 -14.25 -1.60 -17.83
N ILE A 139 -13.95 -0.48 -17.15
CA ILE A 139 -14.50 -0.22 -15.82
C ILE A 139 -16.03 -0.02 -15.88
N ARG A 140 -16.52 0.65 -16.92
CA ARG A 140 -17.97 0.79 -17.19
C ARG A 140 -18.61 -0.57 -17.44
N ALA A 141 -18.00 -1.41 -18.29
CA ALA A 141 -18.51 -2.75 -18.54
C ALA A 141 -18.62 -3.60 -17.29
N GLY A 142 -17.67 -3.50 -16.36
CA GLY A 142 -17.74 -4.18 -15.05
C GLY A 142 -18.87 -3.65 -14.17
N TYR A 143 -19.08 -2.35 -14.14
CA TYR A 143 -20.18 -1.71 -13.41
C TYR A 143 -21.55 -2.16 -13.97
N ASP A 144 -21.71 -2.10 -15.28
CA ASP A 144 -22.93 -2.47 -15.99
C ASP A 144 -23.22 -3.98 -15.86
N TYR A 145 -22.18 -4.82 -15.85
CA TYR A 145 -22.33 -6.24 -15.59
C TYR A 145 -22.97 -6.49 -14.22
N GLY A 146 -22.44 -5.85 -13.17
CA GLY A 146 -23.04 -5.93 -11.83
C GLY A 146 -24.49 -5.48 -11.81
N HIS A 147 -24.77 -4.35 -12.42
CA HIS A 147 -26.12 -3.77 -12.49
C HIS A 147 -27.10 -4.68 -13.23
N ASN A 148 -26.70 -5.27 -14.35
CA ASN A 148 -27.59 -6.02 -15.23
C ASN A 148 -27.78 -7.49 -14.79
N THR A 149 -26.75 -8.10 -14.18
CA THR A 149 -26.78 -9.54 -13.85
C THR A 149 -27.05 -9.81 -12.38
N HIS A 150 -26.73 -8.86 -11.50
CA HIS A 150 -26.85 -9.03 -10.06
C HIS A 150 -27.69 -7.92 -9.40
N ALA A 151 -28.60 -7.29 -10.16
CA ALA A 151 -29.48 -6.24 -9.65
C ALA A 151 -30.34 -6.69 -8.44
N SER A 152 -30.57 -7.98 -8.30
CA SER A 152 -31.26 -8.61 -7.17
C SER A 152 -30.31 -9.14 -6.09
N ALA A 153 -29.00 -8.86 -6.19
CA ALA A 153 -28.06 -9.28 -5.16
C ALA A 153 -28.50 -8.73 -3.80
N SER A 154 -28.56 -9.63 -2.82
CA SER A 154 -29.10 -9.34 -1.50
C SER A 154 -28.33 -8.28 -0.72
N HIS A 155 -27.14 -7.86 -1.19
CA HIS A 155 -26.27 -6.96 -0.46
C HIS A 155 -25.49 -6.03 -1.40
N THR A 156 -25.98 -4.82 -1.59
CA THR A 156 -25.14 -3.69 -2.00
C THR A 156 -24.75 -2.90 -0.77
N TYR A 157 -23.54 -2.35 -0.79
CA TYR A 157 -23.00 -1.56 0.33
C TYR A 157 -23.14 -0.08 0.04
N LYS A 158 -23.50 0.70 1.04
CA LYS A 158 -23.44 2.15 0.98
C LYS A 158 -22.66 2.67 2.17
N ILE A 159 -21.49 3.26 1.90
CA ILE A 159 -20.63 3.83 2.93
C ILE A 159 -20.67 5.33 2.79
N GLU A 160 -21.29 6.01 3.75
CA GLU A 160 -21.36 7.47 3.81
C GLU A 160 -20.27 7.99 4.76
N SER A 161 -19.55 9.02 4.33
CA SER A 161 -18.60 9.70 5.21
C SER A 161 -19.34 10.44 6.32
N LYS A 162 -18.96 10.20 7.57
CA LYS A 162 -19.41 10.97 8.73
C LYS A 162 -18.59 12.24 8.94
N VAL A 163 -17.46 12.37 8.27
CA VAL A 163 -16.62 13.57 8.33
C VAL A 163 -17.23 14.62 7.41
N LYS A 164 -17.83 15.66 7.98
CA LYS A 164 -18.47 16.76 7.25
C LYS A 164 -17.76 18.10 7.47
N THR A 165 -16.56 18.10 8.02
CA THR A 165 -15.79 19.33 8.22
C THR A 165 -15.30 19.84 6.86
N PRO A 166 -15.65 21.07 6.45
CA PRO A 166 -15.15 21.65 5.22
C PRO A 166 -13.61 21.78 5.27
N GLY A 167 -12.93 21.49 4.15
CA GLY A 167 -11.48 21.59 4.09
C GLY A 167 -10.90 20.94 2.83
N ARG A 168 -9.60 21.16 2.63
CA ARG A 168 -8.82 20.40 1.63
C ARG A 168 -8.30 19.14 2.30
N TYR A 169 -8.57 18.02 1.69
CA TYR A 169 -8.10 16.70 2.13
C TYR A 169 -7.25 16.08 1.04
N MET A 170 -6.30 15.25 1.43
CA MET A 170 -5.52 14.43 0.51
C MET A 170 -5.32 13.04 1.12
N ASP A 171 -5.24 12.05 0.27
CA ASP A 171 -4.75 10.74 0.68
C ASP A 171 -3.24 10.80 0.84
N ILE A 172 -2.76 10.40 2.01
CA ILE A 172 -1.34 10.45 2.34
C ILE A 172 -0.92 9.20 3.12
N THR A 173 0.21 8.62 2.74
CA THR A 173 0.84 7.53 3.52
C THR A 173 1.64 8.09 4.69
N GLY A 174 1.89 7.28 5.73
CA GLY A 174 2.75 7.65 6.85
C GLY A 174 4.14 8.09 6.39
N ASN A 175 4.77 7.35 5.47
CA ASN A 175 6.09 7.70 4.93
C ASN A 175 6.13 9.09 4.28
N LYS A 176 5.10 9.43 3.51
CA LYS A 176 5.00 10.76 2.88
C LYS A 176 4.71 11.85 3.91
N ALA A 177 3.85 11.59 4.89
CA ALA A 177 3.57 12.51 5.98
C ALA A 177 4.83 12.79 6.82
N THR A 178 5.61 11.74 7.14
CA THR A 178 6.89 11.87 7.83
C THR A 178 7.89 12.72 7.05
N ALA A 179 8.00 12.49 5.73
CA ALA A 179 8.87 13.32 4.88
C ALA A 179 8.48 14.80 4.94
N TYR A 180 7.20 15.11 4.86
CA TYR A 180 6.70 16.49 4.99
C TYR A 180 6.90 17.07 6.39
N GLY A 181 6.75 16.24 7.43
CA GLY A 181 7.02 16.60 8.81
C GLY A 181 8.47 17.01 9.02
N PHE A 182 9.44 16.29 8.46
CA PHE A 182 10.86 16.65 8.51
C PHE A 182 11.17 17.95 7.78
N ILE A 183 10.58 18.19 6.61
CA ILE A 183 10.74 19.45 5.88
C ILE A 183 10.23 20.62 6.73
N ALA A 184 9.01 20.50 7.28
CA ALA A 184 8.41 21.53 8.12
C ALA A 184 9.19 21.77 9.41
N ALA A 185 9.73 20.73 10.03
CA ALA A 185 10.56 20.82 11.23
C ALA A 185 11.87 21.54 10.94
N ALA A 186 12.54 21.21 9.83
CA ALA A 186 13.78 21.87 9.41
C ALA A 186 13.56 23.35 9.11
N GLU A 187 12.50 23.68 8.37
CA GLU A 187 12.12 25.07 8.07
C GLU A 187 11.84 25.86 9.36
N LYS A 188 11.03 25.30 10.25
CA LYS A 188 10.70 25.93 11.54
C LYS A 188 11.92 26.15 12.44
N ALA A 189 12.89 25.24 12.39
CA ALA A 189 14.13 25.33 13.16
C ALA A 189 15.19 26.20 12.49
N GLY A 190 15.01 26.60 11.25
CA GLY A 190 16.02 27.34 10.46
C GLY A 190 17.24 26.46 10.11
N LEU A 191 17.07 25.14 10.02
CA LEU A 191 18.13 24.18 9.76
C LEU A 191 18.02 23.61 8.34
N LYS A 192 19.14 23.15 7.79
CA LYS A 192 19.12 22.30 6.58
C LYS A 192 18.69 20.89 6.96
N LEU A 193 17.84 20.27 6.16
CA LEU A 193 17.45 18.88 6.34
C LEU A 193 18.44 17.95 5.61
N TYR A 194 18.97 16.98 6.34
CA TYR A 194 19.82 15.93 5.78
C TYR A 194 19.22 14.57 6.06
N LEU A 195 19.11 13.73 5.01
CA LEU A 195 18.76 12.31 5.14
C LEU A 195 19.90 11.46 4.59
N GLY A 196 20.55 10.69 5.46
CA GLY A 196 21.44 9.59 5.10
C GLY A 196 20.71 8.27 5.18
N SER A 197 20.51 7.59 4.05
CA SER A 197 19.73 6.37 4.00
C SER A 197 20.22 5.43 2.89
N TYR A 198 19.63 4.26 2.83
CA TYR A 198 19.88 3.24 1.82
C TYR A 198 18.55 2.58 1.42
N PRO A 199 18.48 1.86 0.28
CA PRO A 199 17.24 1.22 -0.15
C PRO A 199 16.83 0.08 0.79
N ILE A 200 15.71 0.24 1.48
CA ILE A 200 15.11 -0.79 2.32
C ILE A 200 13.59 -0.64 2.35
N THR A 201 12.87 -1.71 2.04
CA THR A 201 11.40 -1.74 2.12
C THR A 201 10.95 -1.85 3.57
N PRO A 202 9.96 -1.01 4.02
CA PRO A 202 9.21 0.00 3.27
C PRO A 202 9.76 1.43 3.42
N ALA A 203 10.90 1.66 4.06
CA ALA A 203 11.44 2.99 4.37
C ALA A 203 11.96 3.78 3.16
N THR A 204 12.25 3.12 2.04
CA THR A 204 12.73 3.76 0.80
C THR A 204 11.81 4.86 0.28
N ASP A 205 10.51 4.77 0.54
CA ASP A 205 9.56 5.79 0.10
C ASP A 205 9.84 7.16 0.70
N VAL A 206 10.39 7.22 1.92
CA VAL A 206 10.80 8.48 2.57
C VAL A 206 11.96 9.12 1.83
N LEU A 207 12.98 8.32 1.45
CA LEU A 207 14.10 8.77 0.64
C LEU A 207 13.63 9.29 -0.72
N HIS A 208 12.74 8.55 -1.40
CA HIS A 208 12.18 8.95 -2.68
C HIS A 208 11.35 10.24 -2.56
N GLU A 209 10.58 10.41 -1.51
CA GLU A 209 9.79 11.63 -1.34
C GLU A 209 10.69 12.83 -1.05
N LEU A 210 11.62 12.74 -0.10
CA LEU A 210 12.53 13.82 0.25
C LEU A 210 13.41 14.26 -0.92
N SER A 211 13.84 13.31 -1.77
CA SER A 211 14.68 13.62 -2.94
C SER A 211 14.02 14.54 -3.97
N LYS A 212 12.70 14.68 -3.94
CA LYS A 212 11.93 15.58 -4.81
C LYS A 212 11.98 17.05 -4.36
N HIS A 213 12.39 17.31 -3.11
CA HIS A 213 12.29 18.61 -2.44
C HIS A 213 13.63 19.32 -2.27
N LYS A 214 14.57 19.11 -3.19
CA LYS A 214 15.90 19.76 -3.17
C LYS A 214 15.83 21.30 -3.13
N SER A 215 14.84 21.89 -3.79
CA SER A 215 14.61 23.34 -3.78
C SER A 215 14.26 23.92 -2.40
N LEU A 216 13.85 23.08 -1.45
CA LEU A 216 13.58 23.44 -0.06
C LEU A 216 14.80 23.23 0.86
N GLY A 217 15.99 23.05 0.31
CA GLY A 217 17.22 22.84 1.09
C GLY A 217 17.37 21.41 1.63
N VAL A 218 16.60 20.45 1.10
CA VAL A 218 16.69 19.05 1.49
C VAL A 218 17.88 18.39 0.80
N MET A 219 18.75 17.78 1.59
CA MET A 219 19.88 16.97 1.14
C MET A 219 19.60 15.50 1.41
N THR A 220 19.63 14.68 0.37
CA THR A 220 19.46 13.22 0.48
C THR A 220 20.71 12.53 -0.04
N VAL A 221 21.24 11.61 0.75
CA VAL A 221 22.38 10.78 0.36
C VAL A 221 21.96 9.31 0.46
N GLN A 222 22.04 8.62 -0.68
CA GLN A 222 21.88 7.18 -0.71
C GLN A 222 23.25 6.52 -0.47
N CYS A 223 23.34 5.78 0.62
CA CYS A 223 24.52 5.08 1.06
C CYS A 223 24.49 3.60 0.64
N GLU A 224 25.60 2.91 0.84
CA GLU A 224 25.76 1.49 0.55
C GLU A 224 24.90 0.62 1.48
N ASP A 225 24.89 0.96 2.80
CA ASP A 225 24.27 0.17 3.84
C ASP A 225 23.73 1.02 5.00
N GLU A 226 23.22 0.33 6.01
CA GLU A 226 22.66 0.86 7.23
C GLU A 226 23.63 1.69 8.04
N ILE A 227 24.87 1.22 8.16
CA ILE A 227 25.91 1.81 8.99
C ILE A 227 26.37 3.13 8.37
N SER A 228 26.69 3.11 7.08
CA SER A 228 27.10 4.32 6.35
C SER A 228 25.99 5.36 6.32
N GLY A 229 24.71 4.96 6.13
CA GLY A 229 23.59 5.88 6.19
C GLY A 229 23.45 6.57 7.55
N CYS A 230 23.65 5.86 8.64
CA CYS A 230 23.64 6.43 9.99
C CYS A 230 24.86 7.32 10.25
N ALA A 231 26.06 6.85 9.91
CA ALA A 231 27.31 7.57 10.14
C ALA A 231 27.37 8.92 9.39
N THR A 232 26.91 8.94 8.12
CA THR A 232 26.84 10.22 7.36
C THR A 232 25.84 11.19 7.97
N SER A 233 24.75 10.70 8.57
CA SER A 233 23.77 11.53 9.27
C SER A 233 24.36 12.10 10.57
N ILE A 234 25.18 11.35 11.29
CA ILE A 234 25.94 11.87 12.47
C ILE A 234 26.88 13.00 12.04
N GLY A 235 27.62 12.83 10.92
CA GLY A 235 28.44 13.89 10.37
C GLY A 235 27.65 15.16 9.98
N ALA A 236 26.45 14.98 9.44
CA ALA A 236 25.56 16.08 9.12
C ALA A 236 25.03 16.79 10.38
N ALA A 237 24.73 16.04 11.45
CA ALA A 237 24.37 16.61 12.75
C ALA A 237 25.52 17.44 13.33
N PHE A 238 26.75 16.94 13.26
CA PHE A 238 27.95 17.69 13.66
C PHE A 238 28.12 18.99 12.87
N ALA A 239 27.74 19.00 11.59
CA ALA A 239 27.74 20.19 10.74
C ALA A 239 26.52 21.12 10.96
N GLY A 240 25.66 20.85 11.92
CA GLY A 240 24.50 21.67 12.29
C GLY A 240 23.24 21.48 11.46
N ALA A 241 23.08 20.35 10.78
CA ALA A 241 21.86 20.01 10.07
C ALA A 241 20.83 19.30 10.98
N LEU A 242 19.54 19.39 10.64
CA LEU A 242 18.56 18.42 11.12
C LEU A 242 18.84 17.09 10.42
N ALA A 243 19.52 16.19 11.13
CA ALA A 243 20.00 14.95 10.58
C ALA A 243 19.03 13.80 10.83
N VAL A 244 18.69 13.09 9.78
CA VAL A 244 17.76 11.95 9.79
C VAL A 244 18.42 10.75 9.11
N THR A 245 18.19 9.57 9.62
CA THR A 245 18.45 8.31 8.92
C THR A 245 17.18 7.46 8.93
N SER A 246 16.85 6.81 7.82
CA SER A 246 15.68 5.93 7.74
C SER A 246 16.06 4.47 7.59
N THR A 247 15.25 3.60 8.18
CA THR A 247 15.46 2.15 8.16
C THR A 247 14.18 1.37 8.42
N SER A 248 14.29 0.09 8.62
CA SER A 248 13.27 -0.84 9.10
C SER A 248 13.92 -1.78 10.13
N GLY A 249 13.14 -2.55 10.89
CA GLY A 249 13.59 -3.35 12.04
C GLY A 249 14.98 -3.99 11.96
N PRO A 250 15.31 -4.78 10.90
CA PRO A 250 16.65 -5.37 10.83
C PRO A 250 17.78 -4.33 10.76
N GLY A 251 17.52 -3.16 10.15
CA GLY A 251 18.50 -2.10 10.07
C GLY A 251 18.68 -1.34 11.38
N VAL A 252 17.69 -1.34 12.29
CA VAL A 252 17.86 -0.81 13.66
C VAL A 252 18.96 -1.58 14.38
N CYS A 253 19.01 -2.92 14.22
CA CYS A 253 20.07 -3.75 14.78
C CYS A 253 21.46 -3.33 14.28
N LEU A 254 21.60 -3.12 12.97
CA LEU A 254 22.87 -2.76 12.34
C LEU A 254 23.32 -1.31 12.67
N LYS A 255 22.39 -0.43 13.03
CA LYS A 255 22.67 0.96 13.41
C LYS A 255 22.98 1.12 14.90
N SER A 256 22.85 0.09 15.74
CA SER A 256 22.92 0.19 17.21
C SER A 256 24.20 0.84 17.68
N GLU A 257 25.35 0.50 17.10
CA GLU A 257 26.63 1.12 17.47
C GLU A 257 26.69 2.58 17.06
N ALA A 258 26.29 2.93 15.83
CA ALA A 258 26.29 4.31 15.36
C ALA A 258 25.30 5.19 16.16
N MET A 259 24.14 4.66 16.60
CA MET A 259 23.25 5.36 17.51
C MET A 259 23.92 5.68 18.86
N ASN A 260 24.71 4.73 19.41
CA ASN A 260 25.49 4.97 20.61
C ASN A 260 26.58 6.05 20.39
N LEU A 261 27.19 6.08 19.22
CA LEU A 261 28.14 7.15 18.87
C LEU A 261 27.44 8.53 18.91
N ALA A 262 26.24 8.64 18.36
CA ALA A 262 25.48 9.88 18.43
C ALA A 262 25.16 10.28 19.90
N VAL A 263 24.83 9.31 20.76
CA VAL A 263 24.56 9.58 22.18
C VAL A 263 25.83 10.06 22.91
N ILE A 264 26.96 9.35 22.78
CA ILE A 264 28.18 9.70 23.50
C ILE A 264 28.81 11.02 23.01
N THR A 265 28.55 11.39 21.78
CA THR A 265 29.02 12.67 21.19
C THR A 265 27.98 13.81 21.36
N GLU A 266 26.84 13.54 21.99
CA GLU A 266 25.75 14.49 22.20
C GLU A 266 25.21 15.13 20.91
N LEU A 267 25.24 14.38 19.80
CA LEU A 267 24.77 14.83 18.50
C LEU A 267 23.30 14.48 18.29
N PRO A 268 22.44 15.45 17.94
CA PRO A 268 21.03 15.20 17.68
C PRO A 268 20.85 14.39 16.39
N LEU A 269 20.23 13.24 16.47
CA LEU A 269 19.97 12.35 15.33
C LEU A 269 18.54 11.79 15.42
N VAL A 270 17.80 11.89 14.34
CA VAL A 270 16.52 11.22 14.21
C VAL A 270 16.69 9.89 13.46
N VAL A 271 16.34 8.79 14.08
CA VAL A 271 16.28 7.47 13.45
C VAL A 271 14.83 7.12 13.18
N LEU A 272 14.45 7.10 11.90
CA LEU A 272 13.11 6.71 11.48
C LEU A 272 13.09 5.20 11.21
N ASP A 273 12.36 4.47 12.03
CA ASP A 273 12.07 3.06 11.84
C ASP A 273 10.67 2.86 11.24
N VAL A 274 10.63 2.39 10.00
CA VAL A 274 9.38 2.02 9.33
C VAL A 274 9.22 0.51 9.45
N GLN A 275 8.35 0.09 10.35
CA GLN A 275 8.22 -1.28 10.81
C GLN A 275 7.84 -2.29 9.71
N ARG A 276 8.37 -3.51 9.85
CA ARG A 276 8.03 -4.67 9.03
C ARG A 276 8.15 -5.97 9.81
N GLY A 277 7.59 -7.05 9.28
CA GLY A 277 7.66 -8.38 9.88
C GLY A 277 9.09 -8.90 10.02
N GLY A 278 9.43 -9.43 11.19
CA GLY A 278 10.71 -10.07 11.54
C GLY A 278 10.55 -11.59 11.63
N PRO A 279 11.57 -12.32 12.16
CA PRO A 279 12.92 -11.87 12.50
C PRO A 279 13.85 -11.74 11.28
N SER A 280 15.05 -11.16 11.47
CA SER A 280 16.07 -10.91 10.43
C SER A 280 15.51 -10.05 9.29
N THR A 281 15.82 -10.35 8.03
CA THR A 281 15.25 -9.65 6.88
C THR A 281 13.73 -9.81 6.80
N GLY A 282 13.17 -10.84 7.40
CA GLY A 282 11.76 -11.05 7.66
C GLY A 282 10.85 -10.98 6.44
N LEU A 283 9.74 -10.29 6.61
CA LEU A 283 8.69 -10.10 5.59
C LEU A 283 8.58 -8.62 5.21
N PRO A 284 9.37 -8.14 4.22
CA PRO A 284 9.49 -6.70 3.91
C PRO A 284 8.18 -5.98 3.59
N THR A 285 7.19 -6.70 3.08
CA THR A 285 5.89 -6.16 2.66
C THR A 285 4.77 -6.40 3.68
N LYS A 286 5.11 -6.92 4.86
CA LYS A 286 4.15 -7.19 5.94
C LYS A 286 4.39 -6.26 7.11
N SER A 287 3.35 -5.55 7.54
CA SER A 287 3.39 -4.67 8.70
C SER A 287 3.30 -5.51 9.97
N GLU A 288 4.28 -5.39 10.83
CA GLU A 288 4.34 -6.05 12.13
C GLU A 288 5.22 -5.23 13.06
N GLN A 289 4.92 -5.24 14.37
CA GLN A 289 5.79 -4.65 15.39
C GLN A 289 6.73 -5.74 15.91
N THR A 290 8.04 -5.68 15.56
CA THR A 290 9.05 -6.67 15.97
C THR A 290 10.31 -6.07 16.57
N ASP A 291 10.40 -4.74 16.66
CA ASP A 291 11.64 -3.98 16.88
C ASP A 291 11.58 -2.99 18.05
N LEU A 292 10.44 -2.85 18.75
CA LEU A 292 10.31 -1.90 19.86
C LEU A 292 11.30 -2.17 21.01
N LEU A 293 11.46 -3.42 21.41
CA LEU A 293 12.41 -3.78 22.46
C LEU A 293 13.87 -3.57 22.01
N GLN A 294 14.17 -3.82 20.74
CA GLN A 294 15.46 -3.50 20.16
C GLN A 294 15.73 -1.99 20.17
N ALA A 295 14.74 -1.18 19.78
CA ALA A 295 14.86 0.27 19.80
C ALA A 295 15.04 0.82 21.23
N LEU A 296 14.36 0.23 22.22
CA LEU A 296 14.45 0.67 23.62
C LEU A 296 15.73 0.18 24.32
N PHE A 297 16.13 -1.08 24.12
CA PHE A 297 17.14 -1.75 24.95
C PHE A 297 18.29 -2.40 24.18
N GLY A 298 18.25 -2.40 22.86
CA GLY A 298 19.20 -3.16 22.02
C GLY A 298 20.54 -2.45 21.78
N ARG A 299 21.05 -1.71 22.75
CA ARG A 299 22.34 -1.00 22.68
C ARG A 299 23.21 -1.35 23.89
N ASN A 300 24.54 -1.18 23.75
CA ASN A 300 25.47 -1.37 24.84
C ASN A 300 25.62 -0.09 25.68
N GLY A 301 25.90 -0.26 26.98
CA GLY A 301 26.10 0.85 27.91
C GLY A 301 24.81 1.62 28.23
N GLU A 302 24.95 2.73 28.93
CA GLU A 302 23.87 3.67 29.18
C GLU A 302 23.65 4.56 27.96
N SER A 303 22.59 4.28 27.22
CA SER A 303 22.27 4.97 25.98
C SER A 303 20.76 5.32 25.95
N PRO A 304 20.32 6.25 26.81
CA PRO A 304 18.94 6.67 26.83
C PRO A 304 18.58 7.46 25.58
N MET A 305 17.44 7.12 24.98
CA MET A 305 16.90 7.86 23.84
C MET A 305 15.37 7.82 23.87
N PRO A 306 14.69 8.92 23.48
CA PRO A 306 13.25 8.90 23.35
C PRO A 306 12.83 8.02 22.18
N VAL A 307 11.81 7.20 22.38
CA VAL A 307 11.17 6.40 21.33
C VAL A 307 9.73 6.86 21.20
N ILE A 308 9.36 7.30 19.99
CA ILE A 308 8.03 7.85 19.69
C ILE A 308 7.35 6.92 18.67
N ALA A 309 6.14 6.49 18.97
CA ALA A 309 5.33 5.69 18.08
C ALA A 309 4.26 6.56 17.40
N ALA A 310 4.29 6.60 16.07
CA ALA A 310 3.26 7.26 15.27
C ALA A 310 2.18 6.25 14.86
N SER A 311 0.91 6.60 15.03
CA SER A 311 -0.24 5.74 14.74
C SER A 311 -1.09 6.22 13.56
N SER A 312 -0.78 7.39 13.02
CA SER A 312 -1.52 7.98 11.89
C SER A 312 -0.63 8.96 11.12
N PRO A 313 -0.98 9.29 9.86
CA PRO A 313 -0.25 10.31 9.11
C PRO A 313 -0.20 11.68 9.80
N THR A 314 -1.18 11.98 10.65
CA THR A 314 -1.20 13.25 11.42
C THR A 314 -0.20 13.24 12.58
N SER A 315 0.13 12.07 13.12
CA SER A 315 1.11 11.92 14.21
C SER A 315 2.53 11.65 13.70
N CYS A 316 2.68 11.36 12.42
CA CYS A 316 3.99 11.31 11.77
C CYS A 316 4.55 12.71 11.55
#